data_5872dfdcef4c0c7350aa06896757b8d5
#
_entry.id   5872dfdcef4c0c7350aa06896757b8d5
#
_cell.length_a   1.000
_cell.length_b   1.000
_cell.length_c   1.000
_cell.angle_alpha   90.00
_cell.angle_beta   90.00
_cell.angle_gamma   90.00
#
_symmetry.space_group_name_H-M   'P 1'
#
loop_
_entity.id
_entity.type
_entity.pdbx_description
1 polymer ?
#
loop_
_entity_poly.entity_id
_entity_poly.type
_entity_poly.pdbx_seq_one_letter_code
_entity_poly.pdbx_strand_id
1 'polypeptide(L)'
;MQKFVFNDFFQTPGNKIAKRVIFKDEKVIAFILNIAKGEFLPGHTHGEVSLLLQILDGSATVITDGLETPLEPGELIKVEGNEKVQVVNQGEGTLRLFVTIAPMGNEAFAIDADV
;
A
#
# COMPACT_ATOMS: atom_id res chain seq x y z
N MET A 1 4.15 16.71 17.85
CA MET A 1 4.90 15.68 17.15
C MET A 1 4.37 14.33 17.53
N GLN A 2 4.24 13.41 16.56
CA GLN A 2 3.82 12.04 16.79
C GLN A 2 4.84 11.10 16.21
N LYS A 3 5.08 9.97 16.88
CA LYS A 3 5.98 8.93 16.44
C LYS A 3 5.21 7.63 16.29
N PHE A 4 5.37 6.95 15.15
CA PHE A 4 4.74 5.68 14.89
C PHE A 4 5.81 4.61 14.63
N VAL A 5 5.55 3.39 15.08
CA VAL A 5 6.43 2.25 14.84
C VAL A 5 5.73 1.35 13.84
N PHE A 6 6.35 1.11 12.68
CA PHE A 6 5.72 0.32 11.62
C PHE A 6 5.30 -1.06 12.11
N ASN A 7 6.08 -1.66 12.98
CA ASN A 7 5.81 -3.00 13.47
C ASN A 7 4.44 -3.12 14.18
N ASP A 8 3.96 -2.02 14.77
CA ASP A 8 2.65 -2.00 15.43
C ASP A 8 1.49 -2.18 14.44
N PHE A 9 1.75 -1.96 13.15
CA PHE A 9 0.76 -2.04 12.08
C PHE A 9 0.96 -3.26 11.19
N PHE A 10 1.93 -4.11 11.53
CA PHE A 10 2.17 -5.36 10.83
C PHE A 10 1.21 -6.41 11.33
N GLN A 11 0.60 -7.13 10.39
CA GLN A 11 -0.36 -8.18 10.67
C GLN A 11 -0.06 -9.37 9.78
N THR A 12 -0.34 -10.57 10.26
CA THR A 12 -0.45 -11.73 9.38
C THR A 12 -1.88 -11.69 8.83
N PRO A 13 -2.07 -11.54 7.51
CA PRO A 13 -3.41 -11.49 6.97
C PRO A 13 -4.18 -12.77 7.27
N GLY A 14 -5.43 -12.64 7.71
CA GLY A 14 -6.30 -13.78 7.95
C GLY A 14 -6.89 -14.33 6.65
N ASN A 15 -6.81 -13.57 5.57
CA ASN A 15 -7.25 -13.95 4.23
C ASN A 15 -6.23 -13.44 3.22
N LYS A 16 -6.53 -12.40 2.47
CA LYS A 16 -5.65 -11.89 1.40
C LYS A 16 -4.85 -10.69 1.83
N ILE A 17 -5.49 -9.70 2.40
CA ILE A 17 -4.89 -8.40 2.74
C ILE A 17 -5.39 -7.92 4.09
N ALA A 18 -4.48 -7.41 4.91
CA ALA A 18 -4.82 -6.67 6.12
C ALA A 18 -4.29 -5.24 5.97
N LYS A 19 -5.18 -4.26 5.92
CA LYS A 19 -4.85 -2.84 5.84
C LYS A 19 -4.95 -2.22 7.23
N ARG A 20 -3.90 -1.52 7.64
CA ARG A 20 -3.88 -0.82 8.94
C ARG A 20 -3.48 0.62 8.74
N VAL A 21 -4.39 1.54 9.06
CA VAL A 21 -4.15 2.98 8.94
C VAL A 21 -3.26 3.43 10.09
N ILE A 22 -2.15 4.11 9.76
CA ILE A 22 -1.23 4.66 10.75
C ILE A 22 -1.77 5.98 11.26
N PHE A 23 -2.03 6.91 10.34
CA PHE A 23 -2.70 8.16 10.68
C PHE A 23 -3.35 8.76 9.44
N LYS A 24 -4.25 9.71 9.69
CA LYS A 24 -4.95 10.42 8.64
C LYS A 24 -5.26 11.86 9.07
N ASP A 25 -5.21 12.77 8.11
CA ASP A 25 -5.76 14.11 8.21
C ASP A 25 -6.13 14.58 6.79
N GLU A 26 -6.55 15.84 6.66
CA GLU A 26 -6.98 16.38 5.37
C GLU A 26 -5.85 16.41 4.33
N LYS A 27 -4.60 16.38 4.78
CA LYS A 27 -3.42 16.54 3.91
C LYS A 27 -2.87 15.21 3.45
N VAL A 28 -2.96 14.17 4.28
CA VAL A 28 -2.28 12.90 3.98
C VAL A 28 -2.92 11.74 4.73
N ILE A 29 -2.92 10.58 4.09
CA ILE A 29 -3.20 9.30 4.74
C ILE A 29 -1.94 8.44 4.61
N ALA A 30 -1.59 7.76 5.70
CA ALA A 30 -0.49 6.80 5.70
C ALA A 30 -0.99 5.47 6.28
N PHE A 31 -0.73 4.37 5.58
CA PHE A 31 -1.16 3.06 6.05
C PHE A 31 -0.19 1.97 5.60
N ILE A 32 -0.31 0.82 6.27
CA ILE A 32 0.39 -0.40 5.92
C ILE A 32 -0.59 -1.36 5.25
N LEU A 33 -0.17 -1.95 4.13
CA LEU A 33 -0.84 -3.11 3.54
C LEU A 33 0.01 -4.34 3.84
N ASN A 34 -0.62 -5.34 4.44
CA ASN A 34 -0.01 -6.65 4.67
C ASN A 34 -0.69 -7.59 3.67
N ILE A 35 0.05 -8.03 2.67
CA ILE A 35 -0.48 -8.85 1.57
C ILE A 35 0.05 -10.27 1.71
N ALA A 36 -0.86 -11.25 1.81
CA ALA A 36 -0.48 -12.65 1.98
C ALA A 36 0.30 -13.18 0.79
N LYS A 37 1.09 -14.22 1.03
CA LYS A 37 1.83 -14.92 -0.03
C LYS A 37 0.87 -15.36 -1.13
N GLY A 38 1.25 -15.12 -2.38
CA GLY A 38 0.48 -15.50 -3.55
C GLY A 38 -0.69 -14.58 -3.85
N GLU A 39 -0.90 -13.54 -3.05
CA GLU A 39 -2.04 -12.64 -3.20
C GLU A 39 -1.62 -11.31 -3.82
N PHE A 40 -2.62 -10.51 -4.16
CA PHE A 40 -2.38 -9.24 -4.82
C PHE A 40 -3.48 -8.23 -4.48
N LEU A 41 -3.12 -6.95 -4.57
CA LEU A 41 -4.06 -5.85 -4.51
C LEU A 41 -4.61 -5.63 -5.92
N PRO A 42 -5.93 -5.77 -6.14
CA PRO A 42 -6.52 -5.57 -7.47
C PRO A 42 -6.30 -4.14 -7.99
N GLY A 43 -6.20 -4.01 -9.29
CA GLY A 43 -5.99 -2.71 -9.94
C GLY A 43 -7.16 -1.77 -9.72
N HIS A 44 -6.85 -0.54 -9.29
CA HIS A 44 -7.85 0.51 -9.08
C HIS A 44 -7.21 1.88 -9.18
N THR A 45 -8.04 2.91 -9.33
CA THR A 45 -7.61 4.30 -9.37
C THR A 45 -8.03 5.01 -8.08
N HIS A 46 -7.42 6.17 -7.81
CA HIS A 46 -7.59 6.88 -6.55
C HIS A 46 -8.08 8.32 -6.69
N GLY A 47 -8.29 8.79 -7.93
CA GLY A 47 -8.72 10.17 -8.18
C GLY A 47 -7.55 11.16 -8.22
N GLU A 48 -7.81 12.40 -7.81
CA GLU A 48 -6.82 13.49 -7.91
C GLU A 48 -5.88 13.52 -6.71
N VAL A 49 -5.06 12.48 -6.56
CA VAL A 49 -4.10 12.34 -5.48
C VAL A 49 -2.78 11.82 -6.03
N SER A 50 -1.73 11.91 -5.23
CA SER A 50 -0.47 11.22 -5.49
C SER A 50 -0.30 10.10 -4.47
N LEU A 51 0.20 8.95 -4.92
CA LEU A 51 0.52 7.82 -4.07
C LEU A 51 2.01 7.60 -4.03
N LEU A 52 2.54 7.33 -2.84
CA LEU A 52 3.89 6.84 -2.67
C LEU A 52 3.80 5.42 -2.14
N LEU A 53 4.47 4.49 -2.81
CA LEU A 53 4.50 3.08 -2.46
C LEU A 53 5.93 2.68 -2.12
N GLN A 54 6.12 2.09 -0.96
CA GLN A 54 7.43 1.68 -0.48
C GLN A 54 7.34 0.31 0.18
N ILE A 55 8.26 -0.59 -0.18
CA ILE A 55 8.30 -1.92 0.42
C ILE A 55 9.05 -1.85 1.74
N LEU A 56 8.46 -2.41 2.79
CA LEU A 56 9.12 -2.55 4.09
C LEU A 56 9.65 -3.96 4.29
N ASP A 57 8.97 -4.96 3.74
CA ASP A 57 9.37 -6.36 3.86
C ASP A 57 8.78 -7.14 2.68
N GLY A 58 9.58 -8.00 2.08
CA GLY A 58 9.17 -8.80 0.93
C GLY A 58 9.55 -8.17 -0.40
N SER A 59 8.95 -8.66 -1.48
CA SER A 59 9.15 -8.13 -2.83
C SER A 59 7.84 -8.13 -3.60
N ALA A 60 7.70 -7.17 -4.51
CA ALA A 60 6.47 -6.95 -5.24
C ALA A 60 6.71 -6.65 -6.72
N THR A 61 5.70 -6.89 -7.54
CA THR A 61 5.57 -6.27 -8.85
C THR A 61 4.42 -5.28 -8.79
N VAL A 62 4.70 -4.03 -9.11
CA VAL A 62 3.68 -2.98 -9.21
C VAL A 62 3.32 -2.84 -10.68
N ILE A 63 2.03 -2.90 -10.99
CA ILE A 63 1.53 -2.81 -12.36
C ILE A 63 0.68 -1.56 -12.48
N THR A 64 1.11 -0.63 -13.34
CA THR A 64 0.36 0.60 -13.63
C THR A 64 0.05 0.67 -15.11
N ASP A 65 -1.24 0.66 -15.46
CA ASP A 65 -1.71 0.72 -16.84
C ASP A 65 -0.97 -0.29 -17.76
N GLY A 66 -0.74 -1.50 -17.23
CA GLY A 66 -0.10 -2.59 -17.96
C GLY A 66 1.42 -2.61 -17.90
N LEU A 67 2.07 -1.57 -17.36
CA LEU A 67 3.51 -1.53 -17.18
C LEU A 67 3.89 -2.20 -15.85
N GLU A 68 4.72 -3.23 -15.90
CA GLU A 68 5.17 -3.95 -14.72
C GLU A 68 6.51 -3.41 -14.23
N THR A 69 6.59 -3.10 -12.94
CA THR A 69 7.80 -2.59 -12.31
C THR A 69 8.08 -3.39 -11.04
N PRO A 70 9.23 -4.06 -10.93
CA PRO A 70 9.59 -4.72 -9.68
C PRO A 70 9.92 -3.69 -8.61
N LEU A 71 9.58 -4.01 -7.36
CA LEU A 71 9.83 -3.13 -6.22
C LEU A 71 10.34 -3.93 -5.04
N GLU A 72 11.48 -3.51 -4.49
CA GLU A 72 12.18 -4.16 -3.40
C GLU A 72 12.34 -3.21 -2.21
N PRO A 73 12.66 -3.73 -1.01
CA PRO A 73 12.95 -2.86 0.13
C PRO A 73 14.02 -1.82 -0.19
N GLY A 74 13.77 -0.59 0.23
CA GLY A 74 14.68 0.53 -0.04
C GLY A 74 14.35 1.29 -1.31
N GLU A 75 13.34 0.86 -2.06
CA GLU A 75 12.89 1.52 -3.28
C GLU A 75 11.53 2.17 -3.09
N LEU A 76 11.28 3.23 -3.84
CA LEU A 76 10.06 4.02 -3.75
C LEU A 76 9.48 4.22 -5.15
N ILE A 77 8.18 4.01 -5.29
CA ILE A 77 7.45 4.35 -6.51
C ILE A 77 6.44 5.45 -6.20
N LYS A 78 6.36 6.43 -7.09
CA LYS A 78 5.28 7.41 -7.09
C LYS A 78 4.28 7.06 -8.18
N VAL A 79 3.00 6.99 -7.83
CA VAL A 79 1.91 6.70 -8.75
C VAL A 79 0.92 7.86 -8.70
N GLU A 80 0.47 8.33 -9.88
CA GLU A 80 -0.60 9.31 -9.94
C GLU A 80 -1.95 8.63 -9.69
N GLY A 81 -2.88 9.35 -9.06
CA GLY A 81 -4.16 8.77 -8.67
C GLY A 81 -5.02 8.30 -9.83
N ASN A 82 -4.83 8.84 -11.04
CA ASN A 82 -5.55 8.41 -12.24
C ASN A 82 -4.95 7.18 -12.91
N GLU A 83 -3.77 6.74 -12.48
CA GLU A 83 -3.18 5.50 -12.96
C GLU A 83 -3.83 4.31 -12.25
N LYS A 84 -4.18 3.28 -13.01
CA LYS A 84 -4.71 2.05 -12.42
C LYS A 84 -3.54 1.24 -11.88
N VAL A 85 -3.46 1.12 -10.56
CA VAL A 85 -2.33 0.46 -9.90
C VAL A 85 -2.75 -0.88 -9.30
N GLN A 86 -1.93 -1.89 -9.54
CA GLN A 86 -2.06 -3.22 -8.96
C GLN A 86 -0.74 -3.58 -8.30
N VAL A 87 -0.78 -4.25 -7.16
CA VAL A 87 0.41 -4.71 -6.45
C VAL A 87 0.33 -6.21 -6.25
N VAL A 88 1.34 -6.94 -6.74
CA VAL A 88 1.40 -8.40 -6.65
C VAL A 88 2.52 -8.79 -5.69
N ASN A 89 2.20 -9.65 -4.72
CA ASN A 89 3.21 -10.21 -3.83
C ASN A 89 4.02 -11.28 -4.58
N GLN A 90 5.29 -11.00 -4.84
CA GLN A 90 6.20 -11.90 -5.56
C GLN A 90 7.11 -12.69 -4.62
N GLY A 91 7.02 -12.44 -3.32
CA GLY A 91 7.89 -13.07 -2.34
C GLY A 91 7.31 -14.36 -1.76
N GLU A 92 8.06 -14.95 -0.83
CA GLU A 92 7.69 -16.22 -0.19
C GLU A 92 6.93 -16.01 1.13
N GLY A 93 6.85 -14.79 1.63
CA GLY A 93 6.14 -14.47 2.86
C GLY A 93 5.15 -13.32 2.66
N THR A 94 4.71 -12.75 3.77
CA THR A 94 3.81 -11.59 3.75
C THR A 94 4.56 -10.37 3.20
N LEU A 95 3.97 -9.72 2.20
CA LEU A 95 4.47 -8.45 1.68
C LEU A 95 3.96 -7.33 2.57
N ARG A 96 4.86 -6.45 3.02
CA ARG A 96 4.50 -5.30 3.82
C ARG A 96 4.82 -4.02 3.06
N LEU A 97 3.77 -3.31 2.71
CA LEU A 97 3.82 -2.14 1.84
C LEU A 97 3.40 -0.92 2.63
N PHE A 98 4.24 0.13 2.63
CA PHE A 98 3.87 1.42 3.21
C PHE A 98 3.32 2.30 2.11
N VAL A 99 2.12 2.84 2.33
CA VAL A 99 1.42 3.67 1.35
C VAL A 99 1.14 5.04 1.95
N THR A 100 1.48 6.08 1.18
CA THR A 100 1.11 7.46 1.51
C THR A 100 0.25 8.00 0.38
N ILE A 101 -0.88 8.60 0.71
CA ILE A 101 -1.77 9.25 -0.26
C ILE A 101 -1.93 10.71 0.13
N ALA A 102 -1.65 11.62 -0.80
CA ALA A 102 -1.74 13.05 -0.56
C ALA A 102 -2.32 13.77 -1.79
N PRO A 103 -3.31 14.66 -1.59
CA PRO A 103 -4.09 14.85 -0.39
C PRO A 103 -4.89 13.60 -0.03
N MET A 104 -5.59 13.59 1.10
CA MET A 104 -6.32 12.41 1.57
C MET A 104 -7.27 11.82 0.52
N GLY A 105 -7.93 12.65 -0.26
CA GLY A 105 -8.88 12.21 -1.28
C GLY A 105 -10.17 11.68 -0.68
N ASN A 106 -10.44 10.39 -0.87
CA ASN A 106 -11.66 9.75 -0.38
C ASN A 106 -11.47 9.21 1.04
N GLU A 107 -12.42 9.49 1.94
CA GLU A 107 -12.36 8.98 3.32
C GLU A 107 -12.32 7.46 3.41
N ALA A 108 -12.79 6.75 2.39
CA ALA A 108 -12.69 5.29 2.35
C ALA A 108 -11.24 4.79 2.42
N PHE A 109 -10.26 5.62 1.99
CA PHE A 109 -8.84 5.27 2.11
C PHE A 109 -8.37 5.27 3.56
N ALA A 110 -9.10 5.94 4.45
CA ALA A 110 -8.70 6.17 5.83
C ALA A 110 -9.31 5.17 6.82
N ILE A 111 -9.71 3.99 6.34
CA ILE A 111 -10.40 2.97 7.14
C ILE A 111 -9.58 1.67 7.11
N ASP A 112 -9.35 1.10 8.29
CA ASP A 112 -8.75 -0.24 8.37
C ASP A 112 -9.66 -1.26 7.68
N ALA A 113 -9.05 -2.27 7.06
CA ALA A 113 -9.79 -3.29 6.34
C ALA A 113 -9.06 -4.63 6.38
N ASP A 114 -9.85 -5.70 6.41
CA ASP A 114 -9.37 -7.07 6.25
C ASP A 114 -10.17 -7.70 5.11
N VAL A 115 -9.49 -8.18 4.10
CA VAL A 115 -10.09 -8.79 2.91
C VAL A 115 -9.52 -10.15 2.59
#